data_475717424919f9adc5df678bca1f940c
#
_entry.id   475717424919f9adc5df678bca1f940c
#
_cell.length_a   1.000
_cell.length_b   1.000
_cell.length_c   1.000
_cell.angle_alpha   90.00
_cell.angle_beta   90.00
_cell.angle_gamma   90.00
#
_symmetry.space_group_name_H-M   'P 1'
#
loop_
_entity.id
_entity.type
_entity.pdbx_description
1 polymer ?
#
loop_
_entity_poly.entity_id
_entity_poly.type
_entity_poly.pdbx_seq_one_letter_code
_entity_poly.pdbx_strand_id
1 'polypeptide(L)'
;MEPIYVTGHRNPDTDSIVSAMAYAALQNAIGERDYVPARLGHISDETQLVLDRFGFEPPVRIQTMRTQVRDLDYDTPPALSGAVTVSRAWAALQSNKAKSIPAIPVTNENGELYGMLSPSEIASYDMRTLSDSRVDKIPVFNLLSVLDGKILNESGYLADTISGEVSIALPQNNENLLFKGPDAIVIVGEQPEMARRAVEQQVSCLIVCQAELPEQLRQMQTNTCIIATPFDAYKAARMIYYAIEVARVCRTDDLEAFHLTDFVDDVREVVLKSRHRSYPILDENDKVVGTLSRYHLIKPRRKRVVLVDHNEAAQAVPGLEQAEIVEI
;
A
#
# COMPACT_ATOMS: atom_id res chain seq x y z
N MET A 1 17.78 17.47 10.11
CA MET A 1 18.13 17.23 11.53
C MET A 1 16.85 17.14 12.31
N GLU A 2 16.82 16.34 13.38
CA GLU A 2 15.64 16.29 14.23
C GLU A 2 15.54 17.55 15.07
N PRO A 3 14.32 18.12 15.22
CA PRO A 3 14.13 19.28 16.03
C PRO A 3 14.37 18.96 17.51
N ILE A 4 14.99 19.92 18.21
CA ILE A 4 15.12 19.93 19.67
C ILE A 4 14.05 20.87 20.19
N TYR A 5 13.08 20.33 20.93
CA TYR A 5 12.02 21.15 21.48
C TYR A 5 12.51 21.91 22.72
N VAL A 6 12.26 23.19 22.77
CA VAL A 6 12.57 24.04 23.92
C VAL A 6 11.27 24.38 24.63
N THR A 7 11.13 23.99 25.88
CA THR A 7 9.90 24.22 26.66
C THR A 7 10.22 24.60 28.11
N GLY A 8 9.26 25.24 28.76
CA GLY A 8 9.27 25.44 30.20
C GLY A 8 8.34 24.47 30.92
N HIS A 9 7.71 24.90 32.00
CA HIS A 9 6.82 24.07 32.83
C HIS A 9 5.45 23.78 32.21
N ARG A 10 4.71 22.82 32.80
CA ARG A 10 3.45 22.29 32.27
C ARG A 10 2.33 23.31 32.08
N ASN A 11 2.22 24.28 33.00
CA ASN A 11 1.24 25.35 32.96
C ASN A 11 1.97 26.66 32.63
N PRO A 12 2.28 26.88 31.33
CA PRO A 12 3.19 27.93 30.95
C PRO A 12 2.58 29.32 31.20
N ASP A 13 3.29 30.12 31.94
CA ASP A 13 3.08 31.57 32.05
C ASP A 13 3.83 32.32 30.97
N THR A 14 3.73 33.64 30.96
CA THR A 14 4.38 34.48 29.95
C THR A 14 5.90 34.32 29.97
N ASP A 15 6.51 34.20 31.12
CA ASP A 15 7.96 34.03 31.28
C ASP A 15 8.43 32.70 30.68
N SER A 16 7.76 31.62 31.02
CA SER A 16 8.02 30.28 30.50
C SER A 16 7.95 30.23 28.94
N ILE A 17 6.93 30.87 28.35
CA ILE A 17 6.77 30.95 26.88
C ILE A 17 7.89 31.79 26.24
N VAL A 18 8.13 32.98 26.76
CA VAL A 18 9.11 33.91 26.20
C VAL A 18 10.53 33.37 26.35
N SER A 19 10.86 32.77 27.49
CA SER A 19 12.18 32.14 27.71
C SER A 19 12.45 31.00 26.75
N ALA A 20 11.46 30.12 26.51
CA ALA A 20 11.58 29.04 25.53
C ALA A 20 11.80 29.56 24.11
N MET A 21 11.06 30.60 23.70
CA MET A 21 11.20 31.23 22.39
C MET A 21 12.56 31.93 22.24
N ALA A 22 12.99 32.70 23.23
CA ALA A 22 14.25 33.40 23.22
C ALA A 22 15.45 32.46 23.17
N TYR A 23 15.41 31.39 23.96
CA TYR A 23 16.45 30.36 23.97
C TYR A 23 16.51 29.61 22.59
N ALA A 24 15.39 29.20 22.03
CA ALA A 24 15.35 28.58 20.73
C ALA A 24 15.91 29.49 19.63
N ALA A 25 15.53 30.79 19.64
CA ALA A 25 16.03 31.77 18.69
C ALA A 25 17.55 31.99 18.83
N LEU A 26 18.06 32.10 20.05
CA LEU A 26 19.49 32.23 20.31
C LEU A 26 20.26 31.00 19.80
N GLN A 27 19.80 29.80 20.12
CA GLN A 27 20.48 28.55 19.73
C GLN A 27 20.47 28.37 18.20
N ASN A 28 19.38 28.74 17.52
CA ASN A 28 19.31 28.73 16.07
C ASN A 28 20.24 29.76 15.41
N ALA A 29 20.53 30.88 16.10
CA ALA A 29 21.43 31.90 15.60
C ALA A 29 22.92 31.52 15.73
N ILE A 30 23.30 30.74 16.73
CA ILE A 30 24.70 30.41 17.05
C ILE A 30 25.07 28.95 16.76
N GLY A 31 24.09 28.08 16.52
CA GLY A 31 24.29 26.65 16.36
C GLY A 31 23.86 26.09 15.00
N GLU A 32 24.19 24.82 14.76
CA GLU A 32 23.82 24.10 13.53
C GLU A 32 22.58 23.20 13.73
N ARG A 33 21.98 23.21 14.92
CA ARG A 33 20.82 22.37 15.26
C ARG A 33 19.53 23.15 15.13
N ASP A 34 18.42 22.43 14.87
CA ASP A 34 17.08 22.99 14.74
C ASP A 34 16.39 23.00 16.11
N TYR A 35 16.29 24.17 16.75
CA TYR A 35 15.59 24.36 18.02
C TYR A 35 14.21 24.95 17.77
N VAL A 36 13.18 24.24 18.22
CA VAL A 36 11.77 24.61 18.02
C VAL A 36 11.17 24.99 19.37
N PRO A 37 10.70 26.25 19.54
CA PRO A 37 10.02 26.64 20.78
C PRO A 37 8.71 25.87 20.92
N ALA A 38 8.47 25.34 22.11
CA ALA A 38 7.32 24.47 22.38
C ALA A 38 6.66 24.84 23.70
N ARG A 39 5.41 24.41 23.88
CA ARG A 39 4.63 24.55 25.12
C ARG A 39 3.89 23.28 25.45
N LEU A 40 3.69 23.03 26.74
CA LEU A 40 3.03 21.84 27.26
C LEU A 40 1.56 22.08 27.62
N GLY A 41 1.16 23.33 27.81
CA GLY A 41 -0.15 23.74 28.25
C GLY A 41 -0.84 24.75 27.32
N HIS A 42 -1.97 25.24 27.80
CA HIS A 42 -2.67 26.35 27.16
C HIS A 42 -1.96 27.66 27.48
N ILE A 43 -1.98 28.59 26.55
CA ILE A 43 -1.49 29.96 26.74
C ILE A 43 -2.56 30.74 27.50
N SER A 44 -2.16 31.56 28.45
CA SER A 44 -3.07 32.50 29.12
C SER A 44 -3.42 33.66 28.19
N ASP A 45 -4.56 34.32 28.43
CA ASP A 45 -4.97 35.51 27.67
C ASP A 45 -3.93 36.61 27.74
N GLU A 46 -3.24 36.75 28.90
CA GLU A 46 -2.14 37.70 29.08
C GLU A 46 -0.97 37.38 28.14
N THR A 47 -0.56 36.09 28.09
CA THR A 47 0.53 35.66 27.21
C THR A 47 0.17 35.85 25.74
N GLN A 48 -1.09 35.54 25.35
CA GLN A 48 -1.56 35.76 24.01
C GLN A 48 -1.52 37.24 23.62
N LEU A 49 -1.95 38.13 24.51
CA LEU A 49 -1.89 39.58 24.30
C LEU A 49 -0.45 40.07 24.07
N VAL A 50 0.49 39.53 24.84
CA VAL A 50 1.93 39.88 24.68
C VAL A 50 2.44 39.41 23.32
N LEU A 51 2.15 38.15 22.93
CA LEU A 51 2.56 37.60 21.62
C LEU A 51 1.98 38.42 20.48
N ASP A 52 0.68 38.71 20.49
CA ASP A 52 -0.01 39.50 19.46
C ASP A 52 0.59 40.91 19.33
N ARG A 53 0.87 41.56 20.48
CA ARG A 53 1.45 42.92 20.47
C ARG A 53 2.81 43.00 19.81
N PHE A 54 3.63 41.95 19.94
CA PHE A 54 4.98 41.91 19.37
C PHE A 54 5.06 41.14 18.05
N GLY A 55 3.93 40.61 17.53
CA GLY A 55 3.84 39.92 16.25
C GLY A 55 4.49 38.53 16.26
N PHE A 56 4.48 37.86 17.38
CA PHE A 56 4.98 36.48 17.50
C PHE A 56 3.83 35.45 17.45
N GLU A 57 4.06 34.37 16.70
CA GLU A 57 3.19 33.20 16.73
C GLU A 57 3.38 32.38 18.01
N PRO A 58 2.31 31.79 18.56
CA PRO A 58 2.41 30.90 19.71
C PRO A 58 3.31 29.70 19.47
N PRO A 59 4.16 29.28 20.46
CA PRO A 59 4.97 28.07 20.35
C PRO A 59 4.15 26.82 20.06
N VAL A 60 4.76 25.82 19.40
CA VAL A 60 4.14 24.55 19.09
C VAL A 60 3.66 23.84 20.35
N ARG A 61 2.39 23.42 20.39
CA ARG A 61 1.88 22.66 21.53
C ARG A 61 2.30 21.19 21.46
N ILE A 62 3.05 20.74 22.47
CA ILE A 62 3.36 19.32 22.66
C ILE A 62 2.42 18.75 23.70
N GLN A 63 1.61 17.76 23.31
CA GLN A 63 0.66 17.11 24.21
C GLN A 63 1.30 16.05 25.09
N THR A 64 2.37 15.40 24.59
CA THR A 64 3.09 14.34 25.28
C THR A 64 4.54 14.26 24.81
N MET A 65 5.44 13.91 25.71
CA MET A 65 6.83 13.57 25.41
C MET A 65 7.00 12.10 25.04
N ARG A 66 5.99 11.26 25.25
CA ARG A 66 6.03 9.87 24.79
C ARG A 66 6.17 9.84 23.27
N THR A 67 7.03 8.95 22.78
CA THR A 67 7.21 8.73 21.34
C THR A 67 5.95 8.10 20.77
N GLN A 68 5.46 8.69 19.67
CA GLN A 68 4.31 8.20 18.90
C GLN A 68 4.78 7.62 17.58
N VAL A 69 3.93 6.85 16.89
CA VAL A 69 4.22 6.26 15.57
C VAL A 69 4.63 7.33 14.56
N ARG A 70 4.04 8.53 14.62
CA ARG A 70 4.42 9.67 13.76
C ARG A 70 5.87 10.13 13.93
N ASP A 71 6.48 9.85 15.06
CA ASP A 71 7.87 10.25 15.39
C ASP A 71 8.89 9.21 14.88
N LEU A 72 8.43 8.08 14.30
CA LEU A 72 9.27 7.03 13.73
C LEU A 72 9.58 7.29 12.27
N ASP A 73 10.71 6.76 11.84
CA ASP A 73 11.12 6.77 10.42
C ASP A 73 10.55 5.51 9.72
N TYR A 74 9.22 5.46 9.63
CA TYR A 74 8.50 4.32 9.05
C TYR A 74 8.55 4.30 7.52
N ASP A 75 8.28 3.13 6.92
CA ASP A 75 8.28 2.99 5.48
C ASP A 75 7.01 3.59 4.85
N THR A 76 7.17 4.24 3.70
CA THR A 76 6.07 4.79 2.91
C THR A 76 5.98 4.13 1.53
N PRO A 77 5.68 2.82 1.44
CA PRO A 77 5.43 2.20 0.16
C PRO A 77 4.15 2.79 -0.46
N PRO A 78 4.07 2.92 -1.79
CA PRO A 78 2.83 3.31 -2.42
C PRO A 78 1.75 2.26 -2.10
N ALA A 79 0.64 2.71 -1.52
CA ALA A 79 -0.52 1.85 -1.34
C ALA A 79 -1.08 1.42 -2.70
N LEU A 80 -1.54 0.18 -2.81
CA LEU A 80 -2.12 -0.36 -4.03
C LEU A 80 -3.65 -0.29 -3.94
N SER A 81 -4.30 0.26 -4.96
CA SER A 81 -5.75 0.08 -5.11
C SER A 81 -6.07 -1.41 -5.26
N GLY A 82 -7.12 -1.87 -4.58
CA GLY A 82 -7.60 -3.25 -4.69
C GLY A 82 -7.93 -3.70 -6.12
N ALA A 83 -8.23 -2.74 -7.02
CA ALA A 83 -8.55 -2.99 -8.42
C ALA A 83 -7.33 -3.25 -9.32
N VAL A 84 -6.09 -3.02 -8.86
CA VAL A 84 -4.92 -3.32 -9.68
C VAL A 84 -4.72 -4.83 -9.83
N THR A 85 -4.10 -5.24 -10.94
CA THR A 85 -3.81 -6.65 -11.19
C THR A 85 -2.73 -7.20 -10.27
N VAL A 86 -2.77 -8.49 -9.97
CA VAL A 86 -1.71 -9.20 -9.23
C VAL A 86 -0.35 -9.04 -9.92
N SER A 87 -0.33 -9.04 -11.26
CA SER A 87 0.89 -8.76 -12.04
C SER A 87 1.52 -7.41 -11.71
N ARG A 88 0.72 -6.35 -11.66
CA ARG A 88 1.19 -5.00 -11.31
C ARG A 88 1.60 -4.91 -9.84
N ALA A 89 0.85 -5.55 -8.98
CA ALA A 89 1.17 -5.61 -7.55
C ALA A 89 2.50 -6.33 -7.29
N TRP A 90 2.77 -7.42 -8.02
CA TRP A 90 4.06 -8.10 -7.97
C TRP A 90 5.22 -7.19 -8.40
N ALA A 91 5.05 -6.44 -9.49
CA ALA A 91 6.06 -5.46 -9.93
C ALA A 91 6.33 -4.39 -8.85
N ALA A 92 5.28 -3.91 -8.17
CA ALA A 92 5.43 -2.98 -7.05
C ALA A 92 6.19 -3.60 -5.87
N LEU A 93 5.89 -4.84 -5.49
CA LEU A 93 6.64 -5.57 -4.45
C LEU A 93 8.12 -5.73 -4.82
N GLN A 94 8.43 -6.05 -6.08
CA GLN A 94 9.82 -6.19 -6.54
C GLN A 94 10.57 -4.85 -6.49
N SER A 95 9.94 -3.74 -6.85
CA SER A 95 10.55 -2.40 -6.79
C SER A 95 10.85 -1.97 -5.35
N ASN A 96 10.06 -2.42 -4.38
CA ASN A 96 10.26 -2.14 -2.95
C ASN A 96 11.19 -3.13 -2.24
N LYS A 97 11.60 -4.21 -2.90
CA LYS A 97 12.50 -5.22 -2.33
C LYS A 97 13.85 -4.63 -1.89
N ALA A 98 14.37 -3.67 -2.63
CA ALA A 98 15.61 -2.97 -2.29
C ALA A 98 15.51 -2.20 -0.96
N LYS A 99 14.30 -1.80 -0.56
CA LYS A 99 14.00 -1.13 0.71
C LYS A 99 13.65 -2.10 1.83
N SER A 100 13.70 -3.41 1.58
CA SER A 100 13.35 -4.47 2.54
C SER A 100 11.92 -4.39 3.07
N ILE A 101 10.99 -3.79 2.32
CA ILE A 101 9.57 -3.69 2.70
C ILE A 101 8.91 -5.05 2.48
N PRO A 102 8.42 -5.72 3.54
CA PRO A 102 7.96 -7.12 3.44
C PRO A 102 6.55 -7.26 2.87
N ALA A 103 5.71 -6.23 2.98
CA ALA A 103 4.35 -6.21 2.48
C ALA A 103 3.90 -4.80 2.13
N ILE A 104 2.94 -4.68 1.22
CA ILE A 104 2.37 -3.42 0.76
C ILE A 104 0.90 -3.36 1.17
N PRO A 105 0.40 -2.22 1.69
CA PRO A 105 -1.00 -2.04 1.96
C PRO A 105 -1.83 -2.02 0.66
N VAL A 106 -2.99 -2.65 0.73
CA VAL A 106 -4.03 -2.60 -0.31
C VAL A 106 -5.17 -1.74 0.20
N THR A 107 -5.63 -0.79 -0.60
CA THR A 107 -6.69 0.15 -0.22
C THR A 107 -7.93 -0.01 -1.08
N ASN A 108 -9.07 0.39 -0.53
CA ASN A 108 -10.29 0.59 -1.30
C ASN A 108 -10.21 1.90 -2.12
N GLU A 109 -11.30 2.24 -2.84
CA GLU A 109 -11.40 3.46 -3.66
C GLU A 109 -11.30 4.75 -2.84
N ASN A 110 -11.64 4.69 -1.55
CA ASN A 110 -11.55 5.81 -0.63
C ASN A 110 -10.16 5.98 -0.01
N GLY A 111 -9.19 5.09 -0.30
CA GLY A 111 -7.86 5.08 0.31
C GLY A 111 -7.81 4.52 1.73
N GLU A 112 -8.89 3.88 2.21
CA GLU A 112 -8.92 3.16 3.48
C GLU A 112 -8.29 1.79 3.35
N LEU A 113 -7.79 1.24 4.45
CA LEU A 113 -7.16 -0.07 4.47
C LEU A 113 -8.17 -1.16 4.10
N TYR A 114 -7.88 -1.89 3.03
CA TYR A 114 -8.63 -3.08 2.62
C TYR A 114 -7.91 -4.36 3.00
N GLY A 115 -6.58 -4.39 2.87
CA GLY A 115 -5.78 -5.58 3.15
C GLY A 115 -4.29 -5.34 3.08
N MET A 116 -3.52 -6.42 3.25
CA MET A 116 -2.06 -6.42 3.11
C MET A 116 -1.64 -7.47 2.08
N LEU A 117 -0.71 -7.09 1.20
CA LEU A 117 -0.16 -7.98 0.20
C LEU A 117 1.33 -8.20 0.43
N SER A 118 1.73 -9.44 0.58
CA SER A 118 3.12 -9.88 0.60
C SER A 118 3.39 -10.94 -0.47
N PRO A 119 4.64 -11.32 -0.74
CA PRO A 119 4.96 -12.45 -1.61
C PRO A 119 4.30 -13.76 -1.21
N SER A 120 4.00 -13.97 0.09
CA SER A 120 3.37 -15.20 0.57
C SER A 120 1.90 -15.33 0.14
N GLU A 121 1.14 -14.23 0.10
CA GLU A 121 -0.24 -14.24 -0.40
C GLU A 121 -0.25 -14.58 -1.90
N ILE A 122 0.66 -14.00 -2.68
CA ILE A 122 0.79 -14.29 -4.12
C ILE A 122 1.19 -15.75 -4.34
N ALA A 123 2.18 -16.26 -3.58
CA ALA A 123 2.60 -17.65 -3.68
C ALA A 123 1.46 -18.63 -3.30
N SER A 124 0.70 -18.31 -2.25
CA SER A 124 -0.45 -19.12 -1.83
C SER A 124 -1.56 -19.11 -2.89
N TYR A 125 -1.78 -17.98 -3.55
CA TYR A 125 -2.69 -17.88 -4.67
C TYR A 125 -2.19 -18.71 -5.87
N ASP A 126 -0.93 -18.58 -6.26
CA ASP A 126 -0.33 -19.32 -7.37
C ASP A 126 -0.43 -20.84 -7.16
N MET A 127 -0.17 -21.32 -5.94
CA MET A 127 -0.32 -22.74 -5.59
C MET A 127 -1.77 -23.25 -5.72
N ARG A 128 -2.77 -22.43 -5.40
CA ARG A 128 -4.18 -22.79 -5.59
C ARG A 128 -4.55 -22.95 -7.06
N THR A 129 -3.99 -22.10 -7.94
CA THR A 129 -4.26 -22.19 -9.38
C THR A 129 -3.72 -23.45 -10.05
N LEU A 130 -2.77 -24.15 -9.42
CA LEU A 130 -2.31 -25.48 -9.89
C LEU A 130 -3.37 -26.57 -9.72
N SER A 131 -4.25 -26.43 -8.72
CA SER A 131 -5.32 -27.39 -8.43
C SER A 131 -6.65 -27.02 -9.11
N ASP A 132 -6.84 -25.73 -9.40
CA ASP A 132 -8.04 -25.21 -10.04
C ASP A 132 -7.64 -24.29 -11.20
N SER A 133 -7.83 -24.77 -12.40
CA SER A 133 -7.54 -24.07 -13.65
C SER A 133 -8.60 -23.02 -14.02
N ARG A 134 -9.64 -22.84 -13.17
CA ARG A 134 -10.73 -21.91 -13.43
C ARG A 134 -10.37 -20.49 -12.96
N VAL A 135 -10.70 -19.52 -13.78
CA VAL A 135 -10.71 -18.10 -13.41
C VAL A 135 -12.13 -17.56 -13.45
N ASP A 136 -12.42 -16.57 -12.62
CA ASP A 136 -13.76 -16.00 -12.52
C ASP A 136 -13.71 -14.47 -12.56
N LYS A 137 -14.60 -13.87 -13.37
CA LYS A 137 -14.86 -12.44 -13.49
C LYS A 137 -13.58 -11.60 -13.62
N ILE A 138 -12.68 -11.99 -14.52
CA ILE A 138 -11.51 -11.15 -14.86
C ILE A 138 -11.99 -10.01 -15.76
N PRO A 139 -11.76 -8.73 -15.40
CA PRO A 139 -12.02 -7.62 -16.32
C PRO A 139 -11.23 -7.77 -17.61
N VAL A 140 -11.88 -7.58 -18.75
CA VAL A 140 -11.22 -7.70 -20.09
C VAL A 140 -10.03 -6.76 -20.18
N PHE A 141 -10.16 -5.55 -19.66
CA PHE A 141 -9.07 -4.58 -19.61
C PHE A 141 -7.83 -5.11 -18.85
N ASN A 142 -8.05 -5.78 -17.74
CA ASN A 142 -6.96 -6.38 -16.95
C ASN A 142 -6.27 -7.48 -17.76
N LEU A 143 -7.05 -8.31 -18.44
CA LEU A 143 -6.53 -9.40 -19.27
C LEU A 143 -5.70 -8.85 -20.43
N LEU A 144 -6.20 -7.83 -21.14
CA LEU A 144 -5.46 -7.14 -22.20
C LEU A 144 -4.15 -6.54 -21.68
N SER A 145 -4.21 -5.86 -20.54
CA SER A 145 -3.02 -5.23 -19.94
C SER A 145 -1.94 -6.25 -19.57
N VAL A 146 -2.34 -7.39 -19.01
CA VAL A 146 -1.40 -8.42 -18.54
C VAL A 146 -0.83 -9.26 -19.68
N LEU A 147 -1.61 -9.48 -20.74
CA LEU A 147 -1.20 -10.24 -21.91
C LEU A 147 -0.49 -9.39 -22.99
N ASP A 148 -0.34 -8.08 -22.79
CA ASP A 148 0.04 -7.15 -23.88
C ASP A 148 -0.83 -7.39 -25.12
N GLY A 149 -2.13 -7.55 -24.87
CA GLY A 149 -3.08 -8.11 -25.81
C GLY A 149 -3.85 -7.07 -26.59
N LYS A 150 -4.38 -7.49 -27.75
CA LYS A 150 -5.29 -6.70 -28.60
C LYS A 150 -6.54 -7.51 -28.90
N ILE A 151 -7.73 -6.89 -28.81
CA ILE A 151 -8.98 -7.51 -29.25
C ILE A 151 -8.96 -7.56 -30.77
N LEU A 152 -9.30 -8.73 -31.34
CA LEU A 152 -9.35 -8.95 -32.80
C LEU A 152 -10.77 -8.84 -33.35
N ASN A 153 -11.82 -9.00 -32.55
CA ASN A 153 -13.23 -8.92 -32.97
C ASN A 153 -13.92 -7.73 -32.34
N GLU A 154 -13.84 -6.55 -32.93
CA GLU A 154 -14.41 -5.31 -32.43
C GLU A 154 -15.96 -5.26 -32.41
N SER A 155 -16.62 -6.09 -33.21
CA SER A 155 -18.04 -5.92 -33.51
C SER A 155 -19.03 -6.82 -32.76
N GLY A 156 -18.63 -7.62 -31.82
CA GLY A 156 -19.54 -8.59 -31.21
C GLY A 156 -19.42 -8.86 -29.72
N TYR A 157 -18.34 -8.42 -29.09
CA TYR A 157 -18.09 -8.74 -27.71
C TYR A 157 -18.56 -7.62 -26.77
N LEU A 158 -19.51 -7.93 -25.88
CA LEU A 158 -20.16 -6.96 -24.97
C LEU A 158 -19.90 -7.23 -23.47
N ALA A 159 -19.19 -8.30 -23.13
CA ALA A 159 -18.97 -8.61 -21.72
C ALA A 159 -17.77 -7.84 -21.14
N ASP A 160 -17.97 -7.22 -19.98
CA ASP A 160 -16.92 -6.49 -19.27
C ASP A 160 -15.91 -7.42 -18.58
N THR A 161 -16.31 -8.67 -18.31
CA THR A 161 -15.51 -9.66 -17.60
C THR A 161 -15.52 -11.02 -18.28
N ILE A 162 -14.46 -11.78 -18.09
CA ILE A 162 -14.27 -13.15 -18.60
C ILE A 162 -14.17 -14.12 -17.42
N SER A 163 -14.83 -15.26 -17.58
CA SER A 163 -14.73 -16.40 -16.66
C SER A 163 -14.56 -17.68 -17.48
N GLY A 164 -13.92 -18.69 -16.90
CA GLY A 164 -13.80 -20.00 -17.54
C GLY A 164 -12.60 -20.81 -17.07
N GLU A 165 -12.56 -22.04 -17.51
CA GLU A 165 -11.41 -22.93 -17.33
C GLU A 165 -10.36 -22.66 -18.41
N VAL A 166 -9.13 -22.41 -17.97
CA VAL A 166 -8.02 -22.11 -18.89
C VAL A 166 -7.46 -23.41 -19.46
N SER A 167 -7.40 -23.51 -20.77
CA SER A 167 -6.85 -24.65 -21.49
C SER A 167 -6.00 -24.24 -22.69
N ILE A 168 -4.93 -24.99 -22.95
CA ILE A 168 -4.12 -24.86 -24.14
C ILE A 168 -4.58 -25.90 -25.15
N ALA A 169 -5.01 -25.45 -26.34
CA ALA A 169 -5.38 -26.35 -27.41
C ALA A 169 -4.12 -26.98 -28.01
N LEU A 170 -3.96 -28.27 -27.80
CA LEU A 170 -2.88 -29.04 -28.42
C LEU A 170 -3.38 -29.69 -29.73
N PRO A 171 -2.52 -29.82 -30.76
CA PRO A 171 -2.85 -30.57 -31.95
C PRO A 171 -3.18 -32.03 -31.56
N GLN A 172 -4.43 -32.41 -31.66
CA GLN A 172 -4.86 -33.80 -31.42
C GLN A 172 -5.59 -34.28 -32.67
N ASN A 173 -5.34 -35.51 -33.02
CA ASN A 173 -6.09 -36.20 -34.13
C ASN A 173 -7.55 -36.49 -33.76
N ASN A 174 -8.04 -36.01 -32.65
CA ASN A 174 -9.42 -36.24 -32.22
C ASN A 174 -10.36 -35.19 -32.76
N GLU A 175 -11.18 -35.57 -33.70
CA GLU A 175 -12.29 -34.79 -34.26
C GLU A 175 -13.33 -34.37 -33.20
N ASN A 176 -13.27 -34.95 -31.99
CA ASN A 176 -14.21 -34.76 -30.89
C ASN A 176 -13.68 -33.88 -29.74
N LEU A 177 -12.71 -33.03 -29.98
CA LEU A 177 -12.26 -32.07 -28.93
C LEU A 177 -13.40 -31.08 -28.65
N LEU A 178 -14.06 -31.26 -27.50
CA LEU A 178 -15.10 -30.38 -27.01
C LEU A 178 -14.49 -29.45 -25.97
N PHE A 179 -14.52 -28.16 -26.23
CA PHE A 179 -14.31 -27.15 -25.21
C PHE A 179 -15.57 -27.02 -24.36
N LYS A 180 -15.45 -26.51 -23.14
CA LYS A 180 -16.60 -26.39 -22.21
C LYS A 180 -17.54 -25.20 -22.55
N GLY A 181 -17.61 -24.81 -23.84
CA GLY A 181 -18.46 -23.71 -24.28
C GLY A 181 -18.15 -22.38 -23.56
N PRO A 182 -19.18 -21.64 -23.09
CA PRO A 182 -18.99 -20.33 -22.45
C PRO A 182 -18.11 -20.36 -21.17
N ASP A 183 -17.86 -21.53 -20.64
CA ASP A 183 -17.03 -21.74 -19.44
C ASP A 183 -15.56 -22.04 -19.78
N ALA A 184 -15.13 -21.86 -21.02
CA ALA A 184 -13.77 -22.13 -21.45
C ALA A 184 -13.03 -20.86 -21.88
N ILE A 185 -11.75 -20.77 -21.48
CA ILE A 185 -10.76 -19.85 -22.03
C ILE A 185 -9.74 -20.71 -22.77
N VAL A 186 -9.68 -20.56 -24.08
CA VAL A 186 -8.87 -21.40 -24.94
C VAL A 186 -7.68 -20.63 -25.48
N ILE A 187 -6.49 -21.21 -25.32
CA ILE A 187 -5.22 -20.66 -25.81
C ILE A 187 -4.81 -21.48 -27.03
N VAL A 188 -4.56 -20.77 -28.15
CA VAL A 188 -4.09 -21.38 -29.40
C VAL A 188 -2.82 -20.67 -29.87
N GLY A 189 -1.97 -21.40 -30.59
CA GLY A 189 -0.90 -20.83 -31.39
C GLY A 189 -1.31 -20.75 -32.85
N GLU A 190 -0.42 -21.15 -33.78
CA GLU A 190 -0.63 -21.20 -35.21
C GLU A 190 -1.50 -22.42 -35.58
N GLN A 191 -2.77 -22.43 -35.12
CA GLN A 191 -3.72 -23.53 -35.28
C GLN A 191 -5.11 -23.01 -35.67
N PRO A 192 -5.32 -22.60 -36.94
CA PRO A 192 -6.57 -21.97 -37.36
C PRO A 192 -7.80 -22.85 -37.18
N GLU A 193 -7.67 -24.17 -37.33
CA GLU A 193 -8.79 -25.10 -37.11
C GLU A 193 -9.23 -25.17 -35.66
N MET A 194 -8.28 -25.13 -34.70
CA MET A 194 -8.62 -25.09 -33.27
C MET A 194 -9.25 -23.75 -32.89
N ALA A 195 -8.75 -22.65 -33.45
CA ALA A 195 -9.34 -21.34 -33.29
C ALA A 195 -10.80 -21.30 -33.81
N ARG A 196 -11.04 -21.85 -35.00
CA ARG A 196 -12.38 -21.96 -35.61
C ARG A 196 -13.32 -22.74 -34.68
N ARG A 197 -12.92 -23.91 -34.21
CA ARG A 197 -13.73 -24.74 -33.32
C ARG A 197 -14.04 -24.03 -32.01
N ALA A 198 -13.08 -23.32 -31.39
CA ALA A 198 -13.30 -22.56 -30.20
C ALA A 198 -14.37 -21.48 -30.39
N VAL A 199 -14.33 -20.76 -31.51
CA VAL A 199 -15.33 -19.74 -31.86
C VAL A 199 -16.69 -20.38 -32.13
N GLU A 200 -16.77 -21.47 -32.86
CA GLU A 200 -18.02 -22.21 -33.15
C GLU A 200 -18.67 -22.75 -31.86
N GLN A 201 -17.89 -23.17 -30.90
CA GLN A 201 -18.36 -23.62 -29.59
C GLN A 201 -18.62 -22.48 -28.60
N GLN A 202 -18.45 -21.23 -29.05
CA GLN A 202 -18.71 -20.01 -28.27
C GLN A 202 -18.01 -20.01 -26.91
N VAL A 203 -16.71 -20.31 -26.89
CA VAL A 203 -15.91 -20.17 -25.68
C VAL A 203 -15.93 -18.73 -25.15
N SER A 204 -15.75 -18.54 -23.85
CA SER A 204 -15.79 -17.18 -23.28
C SER A 204 -14.65 -16.29 -23.81
N CYS A 205 -13.46 -16.87 -24.01
CA CYS A 205 -12.31 -16.17 -24.57
C CYS A 205 -11.42 -17.12 -25.39
N LEU A 206 -10.97 -16.62 -26.55
CA LEU A 206 -9.94 -17.23 -27.38
C LEU A 206 -8.69 -16.36 -27.35
N ILE A 207 -7.57 -16.91 -26.89
CA ILE A 207 -6.28 -16.23 -26.85
C ILE A 207 -5.38 -16.79 -27.94
N VAL A 208 -4.95 -15.94 -28.84
CA VAL A 208 -4.12 -16.28 -30.01
C VAL A 208 -2.68 -15.83 -29.72
N CYS A 209 -1.79 -16.79 -29.58
CA CYS A 209 -0.40 -16.59 -29.21
C CYS A 209 0.51 -16.55 -30.42
N GLN A 210 1.23 -15.44 -30.63
CA GLN A 210 2.27 -15.28 -31.68
C GLN A 210 1.81 -15.69 -33.09
N ALA A 211 0.52 -15.58 -33.39
CA ALA A 211 -0.07 -16.00 -34.64
C ALA A 211 -1.09 -14.98 -35.15
N GLU A 212 -1.32 -15.02 -36.43
CA GLU A 212 -2.40 -14.28 -37.08
C GLU A 212 -3.63 -15.16 -37.27
N LEU A 213 -4.80 -14.60 -36.97
CA LEU A 213 -6.07 -15.24 -37.26
C LEU A 213 -6.48 -14.99 -38.71
N PRO A 214 -7.01 -16.02 -39.41
CA PRO A 214 -7.64 -15.82 -40.69
C PRO A 214 -8.73 -14.75 -40.64
N GLU A 215 -8.81 -13.90 -41.69
CA GLU A 215 -9.77 -12.79 -41.76
C GLU A 215 -11.21 -13.24 -41.57
N GLN A 216 -11.55 -14.42 -42.07
CA GLN A 216 -12.87 -15.03 -41.89
C GLN A 216 -13.28 -15.22 -40.45
N LEU A 217 -12.31 -15.55 -39.56
CA LEU A 217 -12.57 -15.72 -38.11
C LEU A 217 -12.67 -14.38 -37.39
N ARG A 218 -11.95 -13.36 -37.86
CA ARG A 218 -12.04 -12.00 -37.30
C ARG A 218 -13.41 -11.36 -37.54
N GLN A 219 -14.01 -11.67 -38.68
CA GLN A 219 -15.31 -11.11 -39.13
C GLN A 219 -16.52 -11.94 -38.67
N MET A 220 -16.29 -13.10 -38.02
CA MET A 220 -17.38 -13.91 -37.49
C MET A 220 -18.13 -13.18 -36.39
N GLN A 221 -19.46 -13.14 -36.48
CA GLN A 221 -20.29 -12.71 -35.36
C GLN A 221 -20.26 -13.77 -34.27
N THR A 222 -19.67 -13.45 -33.14
CA THR A 222 -19.51 -14.37 -32.03
C THR A 222 -19.50 -13.60 -30.71
N ASN A 223 -19.98 -14.26 -29.64
CA ASN A 223 -19.85 -13.75 -28.27
C ASN A 223 -18.48 -14.08 -27.63
N THR A 224 -17.62 -14.81 -28.32
CA THR A 224 -16.27 -15.13 -27.88
C THR A 224 -15.40 -13.88 -27.94
N CYS A 225 -14.75 -13.52 -26.84
CA CYS A 225 -13.71 -12.50 -26.84
C CYS A 225 -12.43 -13.05 -27.50
N ILE A 226 -11.97 -12.46 -28.59
CA ILE A 226 -10.77 -12.92 -29.28
C ILE A 226 -9.63 -11.94 -29.03
N ILE A 227 -8.58 -12.40 -28.34
CA ILE A 227 -7.42 -11.59 -27.94
C ILE A 227 -6.16 -12.15 -28.60
N ALA A 228 -5.43 -11.32 -29.32
CA ALA A 228 -4.07 -11.65 -29.78
C ALA A 228 -3.04 -11.19 -28.73
N THR A 229 -2.01 -12.00 -28.51
CA THR A 229 -0.89 -11.67 -27.62
C THR A 229 0.45 -12.01 -28.28
N PRO A 230 1.51 -11.20 -28.04
CA PRO A 230 2.86 -11.52 -28.48
C PRO A 230 3.52 -12.65 -27.68
N PHE A 231 2.88 -13.10 -26.59
CA PHE A 231 3.41 -14.15 -25.73
C PHE A 231 3.19 -15.53 -26.33
N ASP A 232 4.06 -16.49 -25.96
CA ASP A 232 3.83 -17.90 -26.20
C ASP A 232 2.69 -18.45 -25.33
N ALA A 233 2.18 -19.63 -25.67
CA ALA A 233 1.03 -20.22 -24.98
C ALA A 233 1.28 -20.51 -23.50
N TYR A 234 2.50 -20.90 -23.12
CA TYR A 234 2.84 -21.16 -21.70
C TYR A 234 2.83 -19.88 -20.90
N LYS A 235 3.48 -18.83 -21.41
CA LYS A 235 3.49 -17.52 -20.73
C LYS A 235 2.08 -16.93 -20.68
N ALA A 236 1.30 -17.01 -21.74
CA ALA A 236 -0.08 -16.53 -21.77
C ALA A 236 -0.92 -17.24 -20.70
N ALA A 237 -0.86 -18.59 -20.63
CA ALA A 237 -1.57 -19.38 -19.65
C ALA A 237 -1.24 -18.96 -18.20
N ARG A 238 0.03 -18.72 -17.92
CA ARG A 238 0.47 -18.24 -16.59
C ARG A 238 -0.02 -16.83 -16.29
N MET A 239 0.04 -15.94 -17.26
CA MET A 239 -0.30 -14.52 -17.06
C MET A 239 -1.79 -14.29 -16.85
N ILE A 240 -2.67 -15.14 -17.36
CA ILE A 240 -4.12 -15.05 -17.17
C ILE A 240 -4.47 -15.02 -15.66
N TYR A 241 -3.84 -15.89 -14.87
CA TYR A 241 -4.08 -15.96 -13.42
C TYR A 241 -3.63 -14.69 -12.67
N TYR A 242 -2.70 -13.93 -13.23
CA TYR A 242 -2.22 -12.67 -12.64
C TYR A 242 -3.00 -11.44 -13.13
N ALA A 243 -4.01 -11.64 -13.98
CA ALA A 243 -4.91 -10.60 -14.45
C ALA A 243 -6.05 -10.26 -13.46
N ILE A 244 -6.23 -11.07 -12.41
CA ILE A 244 -7.21 -10.80 -11.37
C ILE A 244 -6.82 -9.58 -10.52
N GLU A 245 -7.81 -9.00 -9.87
CA GLU A 245 -7.63 -7.90 -8.94
C GLU A 245 -6.92 -8.34 -7.66
N VAL A 246 -6.00 -7.51 -7.17
CA VAL A 246 -5.21 -7.81 -5.96
C VAL A 246 -6.08 -7.93 -4.70
N ALA A 247 -7.23 -7.27 -4.67
CA ALA A 247 -8.22 -7.40 -3.60
C ALA A 247 -8.68 -8.84 -3.35
N ARG A 248 -8.60 -9.71 -4.37
CA ARG A 248 -8.97 -11.13 -4.28
C ARG A 248 -7.86 -12.03 -3.73
N VAL A 249 -6.65 -11.49 -3.58
CA VAL A 249 -5.44 -12.24 -3.20
C VAL A 249 -4.85 -11.74 -1.89
N CYS A 250 -4.95 -10.43 -1.61
CA CYS A 250 -4.42 -9.85 -0.39
C CYS A 250 -5.09 -10.44 0.85
N ARG A 251 -4.39 -10.43 1.95
CA ARG A 251 -4.91 -10.84 3.26
C ARG A 251 -5.79 -9.73 3.81
N THR A 252 -7.02 -10.07 4.15
CA THR A 252 -8.03 -9.16 4.73
C THR A 252 -8.36 -9.49 6.19
N ASP A 253 -8.00 -10.68 6.63
CA ASP A 253 -8.25 -11.12 8.00
C ASP A 253 -7.05 -10.79 8.90
N ASP A 254 -7.32 -10.60 10.20
CA ASP A 254 -6.30 -10.37 11.23
C ASP A 254 -5.35 -9.23 10.85
N LEU A 255 -5.94 -8.09 10.45
CA LEU A 255 -5.21 -6.88 10.10
C LEU A 255 -4.98 -6.05 11.36
N GLU A 256 -3.77 -6.11 11.91
CA GLU A 256 -3.34 -5.18 12.94
C GLU A 256 -2.83 -3.89 12.28
N ALA A 257 -3.46 -2.77 12.57
CA ALA A 257 -3.09 -1.45 12.08
C ALA A 257 -2.82 -0.50 13.25
N PHE A 258 -1.99 0.50 13.03
CA PHE A 258 -1.66 1.51 14.04
C PHE A 258 -1.91 2.90 13.50
N HIS A 259 -2.31 3.83 14.38
CA HIS A 259 -2.48 5.23 14.03
C HIS A 259 -1.19 6.03 14.30
N LEU A 260 -1.02 7.12 13.57
CA LEU A 260 0.10 8.05 13.78
C LEU A 260 0.21 8.55 15.23
N THR A 261 -0.91 8.57 15.95
CA THR A 261 -1.02 9.03 17.33
C THR A 261 -0.72 7.95 18.39
N ASP A 262 -0.64 6.68 18.00
CA ASP A 262 -0.39 5.58 18.93
C ASP A 262 1.00 5.69 19.56
N PHE A 263 1.11 5.28 20.83
CA PHE A 263 2.38 5.30 21.52
C PHE A 263 3.23 4.08 21.15
N VAL A 264 4.49 4.33 20.88
CA VAL A 264 5.44 3.30 20.42
C VAL A 264 5.58 2.14 21.42
N ASP A 265 5.49 2.41 22.74
CA ASP A 265 5.58 1.35 23.74
C ASP A 265 4.38 0.40 23.66
N ASP A 266 3.17 0.95 23.49
CA ASP A 266 1.94 0.17 23.39
C ASP A 266 1.95 -0.65 22.07
N VAL A 267 2.36 -0.02 20.97
CA VAL A 267 2.56 -0.68 19.65
C VAL A 267 3.58 -1.83 19.76
N ARG A 268 4.69 -1.60 20.50
CA ARG A 268 5.72 -2.63 20.69
C ARG A 268 5.17 -3.87 21.39
N GLU A 269 4.32 -3.71 22.39
CA GLU A 269 3.70 -4.85 23.08
C GLU A 269 2.83 -5.70 22.15
N VAL A 270 2.06 -5.06 21.26
CA VAL A 270 1.23 -5.74 20.26
C VAL A 270 2.12 -6.47 19.25
N VAL A 271 3.11 -5.78 18.68
CA VAL A 271 4.01 -6.32 17.67
C VAL A 271 4.85 -7.50 18.18
N LEU A 272 5.22 -7.51 19.47
CA LEU A 272 5.95 -8.63 20.08
C LEU A 272 5.09 -9.91 20.17
N LYS A 273 3.79 -9.79 20.37
CA LYS A 273 2.85 -10.90 20.45
C LYS A 273 2.35 -11.37 19.09
N SER A 274 2.41 -10.49 18.07
CA SER A 274 1.93 -10.75 16.72
C SER A 274 2.90 -11.61 15.91
N ARG A 275 2.35 -12.32 14.91
CA ARG A 275 3.13 -13.11 13.94
C ARG A 275 3.46 -12.31 12.68
N HIS A 276 2.84 -11.15 12.50
CA HIS A 276 3.02 -10.33 11.32
C HIS A 276 4.38 -9.63 11.29
N ARG A 277 4.83 -9.29 10.08
CA ARG A 277 6.12 -8.62 9.85
C ARG A 277 5.99 -7.17 9.42
N SER A 278 4.78 -6.78 8.99
CA SER A 278 4.47 -5.44 8.54
C SER A 278 3.06 -5.07 8.96
N TYR A 279 2.90 -3.85 9.40
CA TYR A 279 1.67 -3.30 9.97
C TYR A 279 1.36 -1.99 9.25
N PRO A 280 0.15 -1.80 8.71
CA PRO A 280 -0.23 -0.53 8.11
C PRO A 280 -0.32 0.57 9.16
N ILE A 281 0.05 1.78 8.75
CA ILE A 281 -0.10 3.00 9.54
C ILE A 281 -1.21 3.83 8.93
N LEU A 282 -2.10 4.31 9.79
CA LEU A 282 -3.26 5.11 9.42
C LEU A 282 -3.13 6.55 9.94
N ASP A 283 -3.68 7.49 9.21
CA ASP A 283 -3.85 8.86 9.67
C ASP A 283 -5.16 9.05 10.50
N GLU A 284 -5.48 10.29 10.84
CA GLU A 284 -6.67 10.67 11.61
C GLU A 284 -7.99 10.43 10.83
N ASN A 285 -7.92 10.17 9.52
CA ASN A 285 -9.06 9.89 8.65
C ASN A 285 -9.10 8.41 8.22
N ASP A 286 -8.40 7.52 8.93
CA ASP A 286 -8.25 6.10 8.62
C ASP A 286 -7.65 5.82 7.23
N LYS A 287 -6.89 6.79 6.66
CA LYS A 287 -6.17 6.60 5.40
C LYS A 287 -4.81 5.98 5.66
N VAL A 288 -4.41 5.09 4.78
CA VAL A 288 -3.09 4.45 4.84
C VAL A 288 -2.00 5.46 4.46
N VAL A 289 -1.06 5.71 5.39
CA VAL A 289 0.07 6.63 5.19
C VAL A 289 1.42 5.93 5.13
N GLY A 290 1.50 4.67 5.56
CA GLY A 290 2.76 3.93 5.54
C GLY A 290 2.66 2.55 6.14
N THR A 291 3.82 1.96 6.42
CA THR A 291 3.93 0.66 7.08
C THR A 291 5.00 0.67 8.17
N LEU A 292 4.70 -0.03 9.25
CA LEU A 292 5.59 -0.27 10.36
C LEU A 292 6.09 -1.72 10.32
N SER A 293 7.35 -1.93 10.65
CA SER A 293 7.94 -3.25 10.90
C SER A 293 8.61 -3.29 12.28
N ARG A 294 8.95 -4.49 12.75
CA ARG A 294 9.71 -4.65 14.01
C ARG A 294 11.00 -3.86 14.04
N TYR A 295 11.62 -3.67 12.87
CA TYR A 295 12.88 -2.92 12.75
C TYR A 295 12.74 -1.48 13.29
N HIS A 296 11.63 -0.79 12.97
CA HIS A 296 11.37 0.58 13.41
C HIS A 296 11.20 0.71 14.94
N LEU A 297 10.90 -0.41 15.62
CA LEU A 297 10.67 -0.44 17.07
C LEU A 297 11.92 -0.82 17.88
N ILE A 298 13.02 -1.24 17.23
CA ILE A 298 14.23 -1.69 17.95
C ILE A 298 14.89 -0.54 18.69
N LYS A 299 15.02 0.61 18.04
CA LYS A 299 15.59 1.83 18.61
C LYS A 299 14.72 3.02 18.21
N PRO A 300 13.54 3.19 18.83
CA PRO A 300 12.72 4.35 18.55
C PRO A 300 13.48 5.61 18.93
N ARG A 301 13.42 6.61 18.07
CA ARG A 301 13.97 7.92 18.38
C ARG A 301 13.17 8.51 19.53
N ARG A 302 13.86 9.09 20.52
CA ARG A 302 13.24 9.81 21.61
C ARG A 302 13.14 11.30 21.24
N LYS A 303 12.05 11.94 21.61
CA LYS A 303 11.94 13.40 21.47
C LYS A 303 13.07 14.04 22.30
N ARG A 304 13.78 14.96 21.69
CA ARG A 304 14.86 15.72 22.34
C ARG A 304 14.28 17.00 22.89
N VAL A 305 14.54 17.27 24.14
CA VAL A 305 13.94 18.41 24.86
C VAL A 305 14.98 19.15 25.67
N VAL A 306 14.92 20.47 25.58
CA VAL A 306 15.57 21.40 26.50
C VAL A 306 14.50 21.98 27.40
N LEU A 307 14.65 21.82 28.71
CA LEU A 307 13.81 22.46 29.71
C LEU A 307 14.46 23.77 30.14
N VAL A 308 13.74 24.87 29.97
CA VAL A 308 14.13 26.19 30.44
C VAL A 308 13.16 26.56 31.57
N ASP A 309 13.55 26.32 32.80
CA ASP A 309 12.70 26.57 33.99
C ASP A 309 13.56 26.98 35.17
N HIS A 310 13.05 27.88 36.01
CA HIS A 310 13.64 28.28 37.26
C HIS A 310 13.04 27.56 38.50
N ASN A 311 12.04 26.70 38.27
CA ASN A 311 11.38 25.92 39.32
C ASN A 311 11.75 24.44 39.23
N GLU A 312 12.09 23.84 40.38
CA GLU A 312 12.33 22.37 40.49
C GLU A 312 11.12 21.51 40.14
N ALA A 313 9.93 22.10 39.93
CA ALA A 313 8.68 21.42 39.61
C ALA A 313 8.56 20.96 38.13
N ALA A 314 9.57 21.21 37.30
CA ALA A 314 9.63 20.73 35.91
C ALA A 314 9.52 19.19 35.74
N GLN A 315 9.69 18.46 36.84
CA GLN A 315 9.65 16.99 36.88
C GLN A 315 8.27 16.36 36.62
N ALA A 316 7.20 17.13 36.53
CA ALA A 316 5.84 16.63 36.31
C ALA A 316 5.33 16.64 34.86
N VAL A 317 6.23 16.58 33.88
CA VAL A 317 5.85 16.52 32.44
C VAL A 317 5.57 15.07 32.05
N PRO A 318 4.35 14.73 31.58
CA PRO A 318 4.03 13.36 31.18
C PRO A 318 4.95 12.84 30.08
N GLY A 319 5.63 11.72 30.33
CA GLY A 319 6.54 11.09 29.38
C GLY A 319 7.93 11.73 29.30
N LEU A 320 8.28 12.66 30.22
CA LEU A 320 9.61 13.27 30.25
C LEU A 320 10.71 12.21 30.45
N GLU A 321 10.43 11.19 31.22
CA GLU A 321 11.33 10.04 31.46
C GLU A 321 11.67 9.28 30.15
N GLN A 322 10.87 9.47 29.08
CA GLN A 322 11.07 8.86 27.77
C GLN A 322 11.74 9.82 26.77
N ALA A 323 11.87 11.10 27.12
CA ALA A 323 12.56 12.10 26.31
C ALA A 323 14.08 12.06 26.54
N GLU A 324 14.85 12.49 25.54
CA GLU A 324 16.27 12.77 25.70
C GLU A 324 16.43 14.23 26.15
N ILE A 325 16.75 14.42 27.44
CA ILE A 325 17.03 15.75 27.99
C ILE A 325 18.40 16.18 27.48
N VAL A 326 18.44 17.30 26.78
CA VAL A 326 19.70 17.91 26.32
C VAL A 326 20.22 18.79 27.44
N GLU A 327 21.28 18.38 28.09
CA GLU A 327 22.01 19.21 29.04
C GLU A 327 22.72 20.33 28.28
N ILE A 328 22.68 21.54 28.86
CA ILE A 328 23.22 22.76 28.28
C ILE A 328 24.55 23.09 28.97
#